data_1eb267d7bdcb074814250983e5883ce9
#
_entry.id   1eb267d7bdcb074814250983e5883ce9
#
_cell.length_a   1.000
_cell.length_b   1.000
_cell.length_c   1.000
_cell.angle_alpha   90.00
_cell.angle_beta   90.00
_cell.angle_gamma   90.00
#
_symmetry.space_group_name_H-M   'P 1'
#
loop_
_entity.id
_entity.type
_entity.pdbx_description
1 polymer ?
#
loop_
_entity_poly.entity_id
_entity_poly.type
_entity_poly.pdbx_seq_one_letter_code
_entity_poly.pdbx_strand_id
1 'polypeptide(L)'
;QFLIHTPLTTDYSAFKKAFEEVQARWNKVTENAEKVVEKLMANIKGAETICHAFSKDPVNLSTGNFIYDRTDLEVGGREPFVFRRFYNAINGREGVLGKDWNHNYEVHLEFTDGEAVLLREDGKEERFFWEKDRYLSLFASEGTLEKAEDGYTYRTREQKVYRFDREGMCLETETLLGGRVTFTYETEAPFRLVKAEKDTGEFFAFSYGADGMLERVEDHVGRCL
;
A
#
# COMPACT_ATOMS: atom_id res chain seq x y z
N GLN A 1 40.57 -5.35 -25.08
CA GLN A 1 41.62 -6.00 -24.26
C GLN A 1 42.38 -4.90 -23.54
N PHE A 2 42.06 -4.63 -22.29
CA PHE A 2 42.85 -3.74 -21.45
C PHE A 2 43.92 -4.58 -20.76
N LEU A 3 45.15 -4.46 -21.22
CA LEU A 3 46.31 -4.96 -20.52
C LEU A 3 46.60 -4.02 -19.35
N ILE A 4 46.22 -4.42 -18.15
CA ILE A 4 46.66 -3.74 -16.93
C ILE A 4 48.11 -4.14 -16.69
N HIS A 5 49.05 -3.28 -17.01
CA HIS A 5 50.41 -3.35 -16.53
C HIS A 5 50.42 -2.98 -15.06
N THR A 6 50.22 -3.94 -14.16
CA THR A 6 50.55 -3.79 -12.75
C THR A 6 52.04 -4.10 -12.59
N PRO A 7 52.83 -3.18 -12.02
CA PRO A 7 54.20 -3.54 -11.62
C PRO A 7 54.09 -4.64 -10.57
N LEU A 8 54.91 -5.68 -10.72
CA LEU A 8 55.12 -6.73 -9.73
C LEU A 8 55.71 -6.09 -8.44
N THR A 9 54.83 -5.51 -7.64
CA THR A 9 55.16 -5.08 -6.29
C THR A 9 54.88 -6.27 -5.37
N THR A 10 55.87 -6.66 -4.63
CA THR A 10 55.83 -7.65 -3.53
C THR A 10 54.93 -7.19 -2.36
N ASP A 11 54.20 -6.10 -2.49
CA ASP A 11 53.33 -5.56 -1.46
C ASP A 11 51.92 -6.13 -1.58
N TYR A 12 51.71 -7.31 -1.00
CA TYR A 12 50.44 -7.98 -0.87
C TYR A 12 49.40 -7.15 -0.12
N SER A 13 49.84 -6.17 0.71
CA SER A 13 48.95 -5.34 1.49
C SER A 13 48.12 -4.36 0.62
N ALA A 14 48.77 -3.78 -0.39
CA ALA A 14 48.12 -2.90 -1.36
C ALA A 14 47.05 -3.64 -2.20
N PHE A 15 47.41 -4.89 -2.64
CA PHE A 15 46.45 -5.74 -3.36
C PHE A 15 45.24 -6.12 -2.49
N LYS A 16 45.50 -6.53 -1.23
CA LYS A 16 44.45 -6.89 -0.28
C LYS A 16 43.48 -5.72 -0.04
N LYS A 17 43.99 -4.51 0.18
CA LYS A 17 43.19 -3.31 0.36
C LYS A 17 42.31 -3.00 -0.87
N ALA A 18 42.91 -3.07 -2.06
CA ALA A 18 42.16 -2.85 -3.31
C ALA A 18 41.06 -3.91 -3.51
N PHE A 19 41.32 -5.17 -3.16
CA PHE A 19 40.34 -6.24 -3.22
C PHE A 19 39.20 -6.02 -2.23
N GLU A 20 39.48 -5.64 -0.99
CA GLU A 20 38.48 -5.32 0.03
C GLU A 20 37.60 -4.14 -0.39
N GLU A 21 38.16 -3.10 -1.01
CA GLU A 21 37.41 -1.96 -1.56
C GLU A 21 36.46 -2.39 -2.70
N VAL A 22 36.92 -3.24 -3.61
CA VAL A 22 36.13 -3.78 -4.71
C VAL A 22 34.99 -4.65 -4.15
N GLN A 23 35.30 -5.50 -3.17
CA GLN A 23 34.30 -6.37 -2.54
C GLN A 23 33.25 -5.57 -1.78
N ALA A 24 33.65 -4.52 -1.06
CA ALA A 24 32.71 -3.63 -0.39
C ALA A 24 31.76 -2.91 -1.37
N ARG A 25 32.31 -2.45 -2.52
CA ARG A 25 31.48 -1.85 -3.59
C ARG A 25 30.52 -2.87 -4.21
N TRP A 26 30.97 -4.09 -4.45
CA TRP A 26 30.15 -5.17 -4.98
C TRP A 26 29.00 -5.53 -4.03
N ASN A 27 29.29 -5.69 -2.74
CA ASN A 27 28.27 -5.98 -1.73
C ASN A 27 27.21 -4.87 -1.66
N LYS A 28 27.61 -3.62 -1.76
CA LYS A 28 26.68 -2.49 -1.81
C LYS A 28 25.79 -2.49 -3.07
N VAL A 29 26.34 -2.90 -4.22
CA VAL A 29 25.57 -3.03 -5.47
C VAL A 29 24.56 -4.18 -5.37
N THR A 30 24.96 -5.33 -4.82
CA THR A 30 24.04 -6.48 -4.64
C THR A 30 22.94 -6.17 -3.64
N GLU A 31 23.26 -5.56 -2.52
CA GLU A 31 22.26 -5.12 -1.52
C GLU A 31 21.23 -4.15 -2.14
N ASN A 32 21.71 -3.18 -2.93
CA ASN A 32 20.81 -2.28 -3.64
C ASN A 32 19.96 -2.99 -4.69
N ALA A 33 20.51 -3.97 -5.40
CA ALA A 33 19.76 -4.76 -6.38
C ALA A 33 18.67 -5.62 -5.71
N GLU A 34 18.95 -6.23 -4.57
CA GLU A 34 17.98 -6.97 -3.77
C GLU A 34 16.82 -6.08 -3.32
N LYS A 35 17.13 -4.89 -2.77
CA LYS A 35 16.11 -3.89 -2.39
C LYS A 35 15.25 -3.44 -3.58
N VAL A 36 15.84 -3.28 -4.76
CA VAL A 36 15.09 -2.93 -5.98
C VAL A 36 14.16 -4.06 -6.39
N VAL A 37 14.63 -5.31 -6.35
CA VAL A 37 13.80 -6.49 -6.67
C VAL A 37 12.65 -6.63 -5.66
N GLU A 38 12.91 -6.47 -4.37
CA GLU A 38 11.89 -6.51 -3.33
C GLU A 38 10.81 -5.43 -3.55
N LYS A 39 11.23 -4.20 -3.87
CA LYS A 39 10.33 -3.09 -4.20
C LYS A 39 9.51 -3.34 -5.46
N LEU A 40 10.12 -3.94 -6.49
CA LEU A 40 9.40 -4.37 -7.69
C LEU A 40 8.31 -5.40 -7.35
N MET A 41 8.64 -6.39 -6.53
CA MET A 41 7.68 -7.41 -6.10
C MET A 41 6.52 -6.83 -5.29
N ALA A 42 6.77 -5.85 -4.42
CA ALA A 42 5.73 -5.16 -3.68
C ALA A 42 4.74 -4.44 -4.61
N ASN A 43 5.24 -3.79 -5.69
CA ASN A 43 4.37 -3.14 -6.68
C ASN A 43 3.56 -4.11 -7.56
N ILE A 44 3.99 -5.37 -7.67
CA ILE A 44 3.28 -6.40 -8.45
C ILE A 44 2.08 -6.97 -7.66
N LYS A 45 2.04 -6.81 -6.34
CA LYS A 45 0.98 -7.38 -5.48
C LYS A 45 -0.41 -6.78 -5.73
N GLY A 46 -0.51 -5.52 -6.17
CA GLY A 46 -1.80 -4.86 -6.37
C GLY A 46 -2.54 -5.30 -7.65
N ALA A 47 -3.87 -5.19 -7.62
CA ALA A 47 -4.76 -5.56 -8.72
C ALA A 47 -4.54 -4.73 -10.00
N GLU A 48 -4.15 -3.48 -9.86
CA GLU A 48 -4.04 -2.52 -10.97
C GLU A 48 -2.70 -2.55 -11.71
N THR A 49 -1.73 -3.30 -11.22
CA THR A 49 -0.34 -3.21 -11.68
C THR A 49 -0.16 -3.59 -13.16
N ILE A 50 -1.05 -4.43 -13.72
CA ILE A 50 -1.01 -4.78 -15.15
C ILE A 50 -2.44 -4.98 -15.64
N CYS A 51 -3.14 -3.90 -15.88
CA CYS A 51 -4.57 -3.85 -16.18
C CYS A 51 -5.04 -4.56 -17.46
N HIS A 52 -4.15 -5.09 -18.29
CA HIS A 52 -4.51 -5.69 -19.58
C HIS A 52 -4.14 -7.16 -19.72
N ALA A 53 -3.66 -7.82 -18.66
CA ALA A 53 -3.19 -9.20 -18.72
C ALA A 53 -4.14 -10.21 -18.05
N PHE A 54 -5.41 -9.83 -17.83
CA PHE A 54 -6.40 -10.75 -17.26
C PHE A 54 -6.96 -11.70 -18.31
N SER A 55 -7.13 -12.96 -17.93
CA SER A 55 -7.92 -13.94 -18.66
C SER A 55 -9.42 -13.69 -18.43
N LYS A 56 -10.30 -14.53 -19.00
CA LYS A 56 -11.74 -14.54 -18.64
C LYS A 56 -11.97 -14.86 -17.16
N ASP A 57 -11.05 -15.58 -16.54
CA ASP A 57 -10.98 -15.78 -15.10
C ASP A 57 -10.15 -14.65 -14.48
N PRO A 58 -10.37 -14.28 -13.21
CA PRO A 58 -9.67 -13.17 -12.53
C PRO A 58 -8.22 -13.52 -12.17
N VAL A 59 -7.46 -14.03 -13.14
CA VAL A 59 -6.04 -14.38 -13.03
C VAL A 59 -5.21 -13.42 -13.86
N ASN A 60 -4.27 -12.75 -13.22
CA ASN A 60 -3.26 -11.96 -13.91
C ASN A 60 -2.25 -12.90 -14.58
N LEU A 61 -2.27 -12.98 -15.91
CA LEU A 61 -1.45 -13.91 -16.67
C LEU A 61 0.06 -13.64 -16.57
N SER A 62 0.45 -12.41 -16.22
CA SER A 62 1.86 -12.04 -16.08
C SER A 62 2.45 -12.46 -14.74
N THR A 63 1.65 -12.46 -13.68
CA THR A 63 2.10 -12.75 -12.31
C THR A 63 1.56 -14.07 -11.77
N GLY A 64 0.54 -14.66 -12.42
CA GLY A 64 -0.22 -15.78 -11.87
C GLY A 64 -1.11 -15.42 -10.70
N ASN A 65 -1.24 -14.14 -10.37
CA ASN A 65 -2.01 -13.67 -9.22
C ASN A 65 -3.51 -13.83 -9.49
N PHE A 66 -4.22 -14.52 -8.60
CA PHE A 66 -5.67 -14.56 -8.60
C PHE A 66 -6.19 -13.36 -7.80
N ILE A 67 -7.02 -12.55 -8.46
CA ILE A 67 -7.63 -11.36 -7.88
C ILE A 67 -9.13 -11.48 -8.03
N TYR A 68 -9.86 -11.24 -6.96
CA TYR A 68 -11.32 -11.24 -6.99
C TYR A 68 -11.82 -10.06 -6.19
N ASP A 69 -12.84 -9.38 -6.69
CA ASP A 69 -13.49 -8.31 -5.97
C ASP A 69 -15.02 -8.46 -6.02
N ARG A 70 -15.69 -7.98 -4.98
CA ARG A 70 -17.13 -8.03 -4.87
C ARG A 70 -17.66 -6.85 -4.08
N THR A 71 -18.64 -6.16 -4.65
CA THR A 71 -19.48 -5.21 -3.93
C THR A 71 -20.58 -5.98 -3.22
N ASP A 72 -20.63 -5.89 -1.90
CA ASP A 72 -21.62 -6.59 -1.07
C ASP A 72 -22.78 -5.69 -0.64
N LEU A 73 -22.48 -4.40 -0.33
CA LEU A 73 -23.50 -3.38 -0.05
C LEU A 73 -23.24 -2.17 -0.94
N GLU A 74 -24.34 -1.60 -1.44
CA GLU A 74 -24.29 -0.37 -2.22
C GLU A 74 -25.43 0.56 -1.80
N VAL A 75 -25.07 1.80 -1.53
CA VAL A 75 -26.00 2.93 -1.37
C VAL A 75 -25.88 3.78 -2.62
N GLY A 76 -26.94 3.85 -3.40
CA GLY A 76 -26.98 4.57 -4.67
C GLY A 76 -26.79 6.08 -4.48
N GLY A 77 -26.51 6.77 -5.58
CA GLY A 77 -26.33 8.22 -5.61
C GLY A 77 -25.47 8.65 -6.79
N ARG A 78 -25.13 9.94 -6.86
CA ARG A 78 -24.22 10.47 -7.88
C ARG A 78 -22.84 9.84 -7.80
N GLU A 79 -22.39 9.61 -6.58
CA GLU A 79 -21.19 8.84 -6.26
C GLU A 79 -21.62 7.69 -5.35
N PRO A 80 -21.69 6.45 -5.87
CA PRO A 80 -22.11 5.30 -5.09
C PRO A 80 -21.24 5.13 -3.85
N PHE A 81 -21.89 4.87 -2.71
CA PHE A 81 -21.22 4.56 -1.46
C PHE A 81 -21.30 3.05 -1.25
N VAL A 82 -20.17 2.37 -1.28
CA VAL A 82 -20.13 0.90 -1.37
C VAL A 82 -19.29 0.28 -0.27
N PHE A 83 -19.70 -0.90 0.19
CA PHE A 83 -18.81 -1.82 0.88
C PHE A 83 -18.39 -2.92 -0.12
N ARG A 84 -17.08 -2.99 -0.39
CA ARG A 84 -16.48 -3.86 -1.39
C ARG A 84 -15.32 -4.62 -0.79
N ARG A 85 -15.27 -5.91 -1.05
CA ARG A 85 -14.17 -6.78 -0.64
C ARG A 85 -13.27 -7.13 -1.81
N PHE A 86 -11.99 -7.31 -1.49
CA PHE A 86 -10.95 -7.69 -2.43
C PHE A 86 -10.22 -8.91 -1.91
N TYR A 87 -10.03 -9.89 -2.75
CA TYR A 87 -9.12 -11.01 -2.54
C TYR A 87 -7.92 -10.86 -3.46
N ASN A 88 -6.73 -11.02 -2.92
CA ASN A 88 -5.48 -10.91 -3.66
C ASN A 88 -4.52 -12.00 -3.18
N ALA A 89 -4.40 -13.10 -3.97
CA ALA A 89 -3.71 -14.33 -3.57
C ALA A 89 -2.21 -14.15 -3.22
N ILE A 90 -1.59 -13.06 -3.65
CA ILE A 90 -0.19 -12.75 -3.34
C ILE A 90 -0.04 -11.62 -2.31
N ASN A 91 -1.12 -11.12 -1.73
CA ASN A 91 -1.06 -10.07 -0.72
C ASN A 91 -0.22 -10.53 0.49
N GLY A 92 -0.46 -11.75 0.98
CA GLY A 92 0.28 -12.36 2.08
C GLY A 92 -0.02 -11.74 3.46
N ARG A 93 -0.97 -10.80 3.54
CA ARG A 93 -1.39 -10.14 4.78
C ARG A 93 -2.60 -10.81 5.37
N GLU A 94 -2.74 -10.73 6.69
CA GLU A 94 -3.92 -11.15 7.42
C GLU A 94 -4.62 -9.90 7.96
N GLY A 95 -5.82 -9.65 7.44
CA GLY A 95 -6.66 -8.52 7.81
C GLY A 95 -7.91 -8.97 8.59
N VAL A 96 -8.81 -8.03 8.84
CA VAL A 96 -10.07 -8.30 9.57
C VAL A 96 -11.03 -9.24 8.83
N LEU A 97 -10.82 -9.49 7.55
CA LEU A 97 -11.56 -10.44 6.72
C LEU A 97 -10.83 -11.78 6.53
N GLY A 98 -9.67 -11.95 7.16
CA GLY A 98 -8.80 -13.13 7.02
C GLY A 98 -7.67 -12.93 6.02
N LYS A 99 -6.94 -14.02 5.79
CA LYS A 99 -5.74 -14.00 4.96
C LYS A 99 -6.07 -13.64 3.52
N ASP A 100 -5.28 -12.72 2.96
CA ASP A 100 -5.35 -12.26 1.57
C ASP A 100 -6.64 -11.51 1.19
N TRP A 101 -7.51 -11.22 2.17
CA TRP A 101 -8.71 -10.42 2.01
C TRP A 101 -8.56 -9.03 2.60
N ASN A 102 -9.10 -8.03 1.89
CA ASN A 102 -9.21 -6.65 2.32
C ASN A 102 -10.59 -6.08 1.98
N HIS A 103 -10.93 -4.94 2.54
CA HIS A 103 -12.08 -4.16 2.08
C HIS A 103 -11.67 -2.71 1.75
N ASN A 104 -12.52 -2.02 0.99
CA ASN A 104 -12.23 -0.70 0.43
C ASN A 104 -11.99 0.42 1.46
N TYR A 105 -12.11 0.15 2.74
CA TYR A 105 -11.81 1.08 3.83
C TYR A 105 -10.57 0.70 4.65
N GLU A 106 -9.86 -0.37 4.28
CA GLU A 106 -8.59 -0.79 4.90
C GLU A 106 -7.39 -0.11 4.24
N VAL A 107 -7.39 1.21 4.20
CA VAL A 107 -6.30 2.01 3.64
C VAL A 107 -5.55 2.67 4.77
N HIS A 108 -4.24 2.46 4.86
CA HIS A 108 -3.42 3.08 5.88
C HIS A 108 -1.95 3.21 5.44
N LEU A 109 -1.20 4.02 6.18
CA LEU A 109 0.25 4.18 6.02
C LEU A 109 0.97 3.40 7.12
N GLU A 110 2.00 2.67 6.75
CA GLU A 110 2.98 2.10 7.67
C GLU A 110 4.32 2.82 7.50
N PHE A 111 5.01 3.05 8.61
CA PHE A 111 6.30 3.73 8.60
C PHE A 111 7.40 2.79 9.06
N THR A 112 8.47 2.71 8.27
CA THR A 112 9.72 2.03 8.59
C THR A 112 10.87 2.97 8.27
N ASP A 113 12.09 2.67 8.70
CA ASP A 113 13.27 3.52 8.61
C ASP A 113 13.42 4.31 7.29
N GLY A 114 12.86 5.52 7.27
CA GLY A 114 12.90 6.43 6.12
C GLY A 114 11.93 6.10 4.97
N GLU A 115 11.07 5.11 5.14
CA GLU A 115 10.04 4.73 4.16
C GLU A 115 8.63 4.93 4.74
N ALA A 116 7.69 5.33 3.89
CA ALA A 116 6.26 5.23 4.12
C ALA A 116 5.67 4.24 3.11
N VAL A 117 4.94 3.26 3.60
CA VAL A 117 4.26 2.25 2.78
C VAL A 117 2.77 2.51 2.86
N LEU A 118 2.17 2.90 1.74
CA LEU A 118 0.72 3.03 1.62
C LEU A 118 0.14 1.67 1.25
N LEU A 119 -0.72 1.15 2.12
CA LEU A 119 -1.54 -0.01 1.85
C LEU A 119 -2.86 0.43 1.24
N ARG A 120 -3.12 -0.09 0.04
CA ARG A 120 -4.34 0.20 -0.72
C ARG A 120 -5.43 -0.82 -0.41
N GLU A 121 -6.66 -0.44 -0.74
CA GLU A 121 -7.87 -1.27 -0.57
C GLU A 121 -7.79 -2.66 -1.22
N ASP A 122 -7.03 -2.80 -2.30
CA ASP A 122 -6.84 -4.03 -3.08
C ASP A 122 -5.62 -4.86 -2.62
N GLY A 123 -4.98 -4.45 -1.52
CA GLY A 123 -3.77 -5.07 -0.99
C GLY A 123 -2.48 -4.67 -1.69
N LYS A 124 -2.54 -3.69 -2.61
CA LYS A 124 -1.34 -3.12 -3.23
C LYS A 124 -0.58 -2.27 -2.24
N GLU A 125 0.74 -2.39 -2.27
CA GLU A 125 1.66 -1.55 -1.51
C GLU A 125 2.30 -0.51 -2.44
N GLU A 126 2.20 0.78 -2.06
CA GLU A 126 2.97 1.85 -2.68
C GLU A 126 4.02 2.36 -1.68
N ARG A 127 5.30 2.38 -2.11
CA ARG A 127 6.43 2.74 -1.25
C ARG A 127 6.97 4.11 -1.60
N PHE A 128 7.15 4.94 -0.58
CA PHE A 128 7.64 6.30 -0.65
C PHE A 128 8.85 6.47 0.25
N PHE A 129 9.88 7.15 -0.27
CA PHE A 129 11.13 7.41 0.44
C PHE A 129 11.24 8.87 0.79
N TRP A 130 11.60 9.17 2.02
CA TRP A 130 11.85 10.53 2.45
C TRP A 130 13.20 11.00 1.93
N GLU A 131 13.19 12.00 1.04
CA GLU A 131 14.39 12.61 0.49
C GLU A 131 14.18 14.12 0.29
N LYS A 132 15.11 14.93 0.82
CA LYS A 132 15.09 16.40 0.64
C LYS A 132 13.73 17.05 0.94
N ASP A 133 13.22 16.74 2.14
CA ASP A 133 11.96 17.29 2.68
C ASP A 133 10.68 16.92 1.90
N ARG A 134 10.70 15.80 1.16
CA ARG A 134 9.54 15.25 0.46
C ARG A 134 9.58 13.74 0.35
N TYR A 135 8.42 13.15 0.13
CA TYR A 135 8.30 11.74 -0.23
C TYR A 135 8.44 11.54 -1.73
N LEU A 136 9.25 10.57 -2.12
CA LEU A 136 9.47 10.18 -3.52
C LEU A 136 9.14 8.69 -3.68
N SER A 137 8.42 8.33 -4.74
CA SER A 137 8.27 6.94 -5.15
C SER A 137 9.35 6.57 -6.16
N LEU A 138 9.94 5.38 -6.02
CA LEU A 138 10.92 4.85 -6.99
C LEU A 138 10.28 4.38 -8.30
N PHE A 139 9.01 4.09 -8.26
CA PHE A 139 8.25 3.64 -9.43
C PHE A 139 7.20 4.69 -9.75
N ALA A 140 6.70 4.68 -11.00
CA ALA A 140 5.60 5.54 -11.39
C ALA A 140 4.41 5.30 -10.46
N SER A 141 4.40 6.02 -9.33
CA SER A 141 3.34 5.98 -8.34
C SER A 141 2.03 6.42 -8.98
N GLU A 142 0.94 5.86 -8.51
CA GLU A 142 -0.40 6.31 -8.91
C GLU A 142 -0.80 7.63 -8.26
N GLY A 143 0.04 8.13 -7.36
CA GLY A 143 -0.21 9.39 -6.68
C GLY A 143 1.03 9.99 -6.02
N THR A 144 0.80 11.03 -5.24
CA THR A 144 1.81 11.75 -4.47
C THR A 144 1.48 11.69 -2.98
N LEU A 145 2.50 11.43 -2.16
CA LEU A 145 2.41 11.48 -0.70
C LEU A 145 3.11 12.74 -0.19
N GLU A 146 2.41 13.53 0.60
CA GLU A 146 2.91 14.76 1.20
C GLU A 146 2.74 14.70 2.72
N LYS A 147 3.74 15.23 3.45
CA LYS A 147 3.65 15.41 4.90
C LYS A 147 2.92 16.72 5.19
N ALA A 148 1.88 16.67 6.01
CA ALA A 148 1.16 17.82 6.52
C ALA A 148 1.55 18.10 7.99
N GLU A 149 1.05 19.18 8.58
CA GLU A 149 1.33 19.55 9.97
C GLU A 149 0.81 18.48 10.96
N ASP A 150 -0.40 17.95 10.69
CA ASP A 150 -1.10 17.01 11.57
C ASP A 150 -1.17 15.57 11.01
N GLY A 151 -0.33 15.23 10.01
CA GLY A 151 -0.33 13.90 9.44
C GLY A 151 0.18 13.86 8.01
N TYR A 152 -0.54 13.16 7.13
CA TYR A 152 -0.12 12.94 5.75
C TYR A 152 -1.30 13.08 4.79
N THR A 153 -1.01 13.49 3.57
CA THR A 153 -1.99 13.56 2.48
C THR A 153 -1.48 12.76 1.28
N TYR A 154 -2.25 11.79 0.84
CA TYR A 154 -2.01 11.08 -0.41
C TYR A 154 -3.06 11.50 -1.45
N ARG A 155 -2.59 11.88 -2.64
CA ARG A 155 -3.44 12.29 -3.77
C ARG A 155 -3.17 11.39 -4.96
N THR A 156 -4.22 10.72 -5.45
CA THR A 156 -4.14 9.88 -6.65
C THR A 156 -4.08 10.74 -7.92
N ARG A 157 -3.75 10.11 -9.05
CA ARG A 157 -3.81 10.77 -10.38
C ARG A 157 -5.22 11.24 -10.74
N GLU A 158 -6.24 10.50 -10.31
CA GLU A 158 -7.65 10.83 -10.49
C GLU A 158 -8.15 11.91 -9.52
N GLN A 159 -7.22 12.50 -8.74
CA GLN A 159 -7.50 13.56 -7.77
C GLN A 159 -8.34 13.10 -6.56
N LYS A 160 -8.42 11.81 -6.28
CA LYS A 160 -8.93 11.34 -5.00
C LYS A 160 -7.88 11.61 -3.93
N VAL A 161 -8.30 12.18 -2.80
CA VAL A 161 -7.43 12.57 -1.69
C VAL A 161 -7.72 11.68 -0.51
N TYR A 162 -6.66 11.20 0.15
CA TYR A 162 -6.70 10.48 1.42
C TYR A 162 -5.94 11.30 2.44
N ARG A 163 -6.53 11.52 3.62
CA ARG A 163 -5.89 12.21 4.74
C ARG A 163 -5.68 11.24 5.88
N PHE A 164 -4.46 11.21 6.39
CA PHE A 164 -4.02 10.30 7.44
C PHE A 164 -3.54 11.12 8.64
N ASP A 165 -3.71 10.55 9.83
CA ASP A 165 -3.06 11.07 11.02
C ASP A 165 -1.54 10.80 11.02
N ARG A 166 -0.88 11.14 12.15
CA ARG A 166 0.57 10.97 12.30
C ARG A 166 0.99 9.51 12.41
N GLU A 167 0.10 8.66 12.86
CA GLU A 167 0.25 7.22 13.02
C GLU A 167 -0.03 6.46 11.72
N GLY A 168 -0.61 7.12 10.71
CA GLY A 168 -0.91 6.55 9.40
C GLY A 168 -2.32 6.02 9.22
N MET A 169 -3.22 6.26 10.20
CA MET A 169 -4.63 5.89 10.08
C MET A 169 -5.35 6.84 9.13
N CYS A 170 -6.13 6.31 8.19
CA CYS A 170 -6.89 7.11 7.25
C CYS A 170 -8.09 7.76 7.95
N LEU A 171 -8.12 9.09 8.04
CA LEU A 171 -9.20 9.83 8.70
C LEU A 171 -10.31 10.22 7.75
N GLU A 172 -9.97 10.47 6.49
CA GLU A 172 -10.91 11.02 5.51
C GLU A 172 -10.46 10.70 4.09
N THR A 173 -11.45 10.50 3.21
CA THR A 173 -11.23 10.50 1.76
C THR A 173 -12.13 11.55 1.10
N GLU A 174 -11.62 12.16 0.02
CA GLU A 174 -12.34 13.15 -0.75
C GLU A 174 -12.18 12.85 -2.25
N THR A 175 -13.28 12.84 -3.00
CA THR A 175 -13.28 12.63 -4.45
C THR A 175 -13.08 13.94 -5.20
N LEU A 176 -12.75 13.86 -6.50
CA LEU A 176 -12.68 15.03 -7.38
C LEU A 176 -13.99 15.85 -7.40
N LEU A 177 -15.14 15.19 -7.21
CA LEU A 177 -16.47 15.84 -7.20
C LEU A 177 -16.83 16.44 -5.84
N GLY A 178 -15.93 16.33 -4.85
CA GLY A 178 -16.10 16.89 -3.51
C GLY A 178 -16.84 15.98 -2.53
N GLY A 179 -17.23 14.76 -2.95
CA GLY A 179 -17.81 13.77 -2.05
C GLY A 179 -16.77 13.33 -1.00
N ARG A 180 -17.16 13.36 0.26
CA ARG A 180 -16.26 13.10 1.40
C ARG A 180 -16.76 11.93 2.22
N VAL A 181 -15.81 11.08 2.66
CA VAL A 181 -16.07 10.00 3.62
C VAL A 181 -15.11 10.15 4.78
N THR A 182 -15.63 10.18 6.00
CA THR A 182 -14.87 10.23 7.24
C THR A 182 -14.86 8.87 7.92
N PHE A 183 -13.77 8.57 8.63
CA PHE A 183 -13.57 7.29 9.30
C PHE A 183 -13.46 7.48 10.81
N THR A 184 -14.14 6.63 11.55
CA THR A 184 -14.07 6.58 13.01
C THR A 184 -13.54 5.23 13.43
N TYR A 185 -12.56 5.24 14.34
CA TYR A 185 -11.90 4.05 14.86
C TYR A 185 -12.19 3.84 16.33
N GLU A 186 -11.95 2.63 16.84
CA GLU A 186 -11.93 2.36 18.28
C GLU A 186 -10.95 3.29 18.99
N THR A 187 -11.22 3.63 20.23
CA THR A 187 -10.36 4.51 21.04
C THR A 187 -9.19 3.77 21.68
N GLU A 188 -9.24 2.45 21.69
CA GLU A 188 -8.22 1.57 22.25
C GLU A 188 -7.68 0.62 21.17
N ALA A 189 -6.44 0.18 21.32
CA ALA A 189 -5.85 -0.79 20.43
C ALA A 189 -6.71 -2.08 20.38
N PRO A 190 -6.87 -2.65 19.18
CA PRO A 190 -6.12 -2.45 17.95
C PRO A 190 -6.62 -1.32 17.01
N PHE A 191 -7.43 -0.36 17.46
CA PHE A 191 -7.92 0.79 16.69
C PHE A 191 -8.66 0.40 15.40
N ARG A 192 -9.56 -0.56 15.48
CA ARG A 192 -10.32 -1.04 14.32
C ARG A 192 -11.34 0.00 13.86
N LEU A 193 -11.62 0.01 12.56
CA LEU A 193 -12.61 0.89 11.95
C LEU A 193 -14.02 0.55 12.47
N VAL A 194 -14.70 1.49 13.13
CA VAL A 194 -16.08 1.28 13.61
C VAL A 194 -17.12 1.94 12.71
N LYS A 195 -16.75 2.98 11.96
CA LYS A 195 -17.69 3.69 11.07
C LYS A 195 -16.98 4.33 9.89
N ALA A 196 -17.57 4.21 8.71
CA ALA A 196 -17.29 5.03 7.54
C ALA A 196 -18.55 5.82 7.21
N GLU A 197 -18.47 7.15 7.16
CA GLU A 197 -19.62 8.04 7.02
C GLU A 197 -19.40 9.05 5.91
N LYS A 198 -20.35 9.11 4.98
CA LYS A 198 -20.37 10.08 3.91
C LYS A 198 -20.91 11.43 4.42
N ASP A 199 -20.44 12.53 3.84
CA ASP A 199 -20.87 13.90 4.17
C ASP A 199 -22.39 14.14 3.97
N THR A 200 -23.05 13.28 3.21
CA THR A 200 -24.51 13.26 2.98
C THR A 200 -25.29 12.46 4.04
N GLY A 201 -24.58 11.81 5.00
CA GLY A 201 -25.17 11.13 6.15
C GLY A 201 -25.31 9.61 6.02
N GLU A 202 -25.06 9.05 4.84
CA GLU A 202 -25.00 7.59 4.69
C GLU A 202 -23.76 7.05 5.38
N PHE A 203 -23.88 5.88 6.01
CA PHE A 203 -22.75 5.25 6.70
C PHE A 203 -22.77 3.73 6.59
N PHE A 204 -21.60 3.15 6.82
CA PHE A 204 -21.41 1.76 7.19
C PHE A 204 -20.84 1.70 8.61
N ALA A 205 -21.45 0.87 9.47
CA ALA A 205 -20.96 0.54 10.80
C ALA A 205 -20.37 -0.88 10.78
N PHE A 206 -19.26 -1.06 11.51
CA PHE A 206 -18.47 -2.28 11.55
C PHE A 206 -18.46 -2.85 12.95
N SER A 207 -18.70 -4.15 13.08
CA SER A 207 -18.62 -4.87 14.35
C SER A 207 -17.74 -6.09 14.21
N TYR A 208 -16.99 -6.40 15.26
CA TYR A 208 -15.96 -7.43 15.26
C TYR A 208 -16.25 -8.49 16.31
N GLY A 209 -15.94 -9.74 15.96
CA GLY A 209 -16.00 -10.87 16.88
C GLY A 209 -14.91 -10.82 17.96
N ALA A 210 -15.01 -11.74 18.91
CA ALA A 210 -14.01 -11.86 19.99
C ALA A 210 -12.61 -12.25 19.47
N ASP A 211 -12.53 -12.85 18.31
CA ASP A 211 -11.30 -13.18 17.58
C ASP A 211 -10.70 -12.00 16.80
N GLY A 212 -11.39 -10.85 16.81
CA GLY A 212 -10.96 -9.63 16.10
C GLY A 212 -11.35 -9.60 14.61
N MET A 213 -12.01 -10.62 14.12
CA MET A 213 -12.47 -10.68 12.73
C MET A 213 -13.73 -9.83 12.54
N LEU A 214 -13.90 -9.26 11.34
CA LEU A 214 -15.10 -8.52 10.98
C LEU A 214 -16.30 -9.47 10.94
N GLU A 215 -17.25 -9.26 11.84
CA GLU A 215 -18.43 -10.10 12.00
C GLU A 215 -19.66 -9.52 11.29
N ARG A 216 -19.77 -8.19 11.27
CA ARG A 216 -20.94 -7.53 10.72
C ARG A 216 -20.61 -6.18 10.12
N VAL A 217 -21.21 -5.91 8.97
CA VAL A 217 -21.28 -4.56 8.37
C VAL A 217 -22.75 -4.18 8.22
N GLU A 218 -23.14 -3.02 8.74
CA GLU A 218 -24.50 -2.51 8.67
C GLU A 218 -24.53 -1.12 8.05
N ASP A 219 -25.44 -0.88 7.12
CA ASP A 219 -25.63 0.43 6.54
C ASP A 219 -26.66 1.29 7.29
N HIS A 220 -26.77 2.58 6.91
CA HIS A 220 -27.63 3.58 7.53
C HIS A 220 -29.14 3.25 7.48
N VAL A 221 -29.59 2.29 6.66
CA VAL A 221 -30.98 1.83 6.59
C VAL A 221 -31.20 0.45 7.23
N GLY A 222 -30.18 -0.11 7.88
CA GLY A 222 -30.25 -1.37 8.62
C GLY A 222 -30.05 -2.62 7.77
N ARG A 223 -29.59 -2.49 6.51
CA ARG A 223 -29.15 -3.68 5.76
C ARG A 223 -27.80 -4.14 6.31
N CYS A 224 -27.62 -5.43 6.48
CA CYS A 224 -26.41 -6.01 7.06
C CYS A 224 -25.91 -7.23 6.28
N LEU A 225 -24.61 -7.47 6.44
CA LEU A 225 -23.85 -8.63 6.02
C LEU A 225 -23.40 -9.39 7.26
#